data_35c227c18a063cbde0ef012f8d87f1fb
#
_entry.id   35c227c18a063cbde0ef012f8d87f1fb
#
_cell.length_a   1.000
_cell.length_b   1.000
_cell.length_c   1.000
_cell.angle_alpha   90.00
_cell.angle_beta   90.00
_cell.angle_gamma   90.00
#
_symmetry.space_group_name_H-M   'P 1'
#
loop_
_entity.id
_entity.type
_entity.pdbx_description
1 polymer ?
#
loop_
_entity_poly.entity_id
_entity_poly.type
_entity_poly.pdbx_seq_one_letter_code
_entity_poly.pdbx_strand_id
1 'polypeptide(L)'
;MEPVVVVGGARVFLGDCREVLRGLPDNSVDSVVTDPPYELGFMGKSWDSSGIAYDVTVWEECLRVLKPGGHVLAFGGSRTFHRLAVAVEDAGFEIRDTIAWISSKTFPKSHNIAKAIDKRAGATVKVGKAFKVAGDYGNRELRDPELF
;
A
#
# COMPACT_ATOMS: atom_id res chain seq x y z
N MET A 1 14.11 11.35 21.80
CA MET A 1 12.90 10.60 22.20
C MET A 1 13.33 9.24 22.73
N GLU A 2 12.75 8.79 23.84
CA GLU A 2 13.08 7.48 24.41
C GLU A 2 12.23 6.37 23.78
N PRO A 3 12.80 5.20 23.46
CA PRO A 3 12.04 4.07 22.97
C PRO A 3 11.10 3.52 24.05
N VAL A 4 9.89 3.09 23.67
CA VAL A 4 8.94 2.47 24.61
C VAL A 4 9.27 1.01 24.88
N VAL A 5 9.95 0.34 23.94
CA VAL A 5 10.39 -1.06 24.07
C VAL A 5 11.76 -1.23 23.45
N VAL A 6 12.62 -1.97 24.12
CA VAL A 6 13.91 -2.42 23.60
C VAL A 6 13.98 -3.93 23.75
N VAL A 7 14.11 -4.65 22.61
CA VAL A 7 14.20 -6.11 22.58
C VAL A 7 15.34 -6.51 21.65
N GLY A 8 16.35 -7.19 22.21
CA GLY A 8 17.57 -7.49 21.47
C GLY A 8 18.22 -6.18 20.98
N GLY A 9 18.48 -6.06 19.70
CA GLY A 9 18.99 -4.82 19.09
C GLY A 9 17.91 -3.87 18.58
N ALA A 10 16.62 -4.23 18.67
CA ALA A 10 15.52 -3.42 18.15
C ALA A 10 15.03 -2.40 19.18
N ARG A 11 14.75 -1.19 18.71
CA ARG A 11 14.12 -0.11 19.48
C ARG A 11 12.78 0.25 18.85
N VAL A 12 11.71 0.24 19.62
CA VAL A 12 10.36 0.58 19.17
C VAL A 12 9.94 1.92 19.78
N PHE A 13 9.48 2.82 18.93
CA PHE A 13 8.97 4.12 19.31
C PHE A 13 7.47 4.18 19.09
N LEU A 14 6.72 4.73 20.05
CA LEU A 14 5.30 4.98 19.91
C LEU A 14 5.08 6.47 19.65
N GLY A 15 4.46 6.80 18.51
CA GLY A 15 4.17 8.19 18.16
C GLY A 15 3.94 8.39 16.66
N ASP A 16 3.70 9.62 16.29
CA ASP A 16 3.69 10.02 14.88
C ASP A 16 5.12 9.87 14.30
N CYS A 17 5.24 9.21 13.17
CA CYS A 17 6.55 8.95 12.56
C CYS A 17 7.32 10.25 12.25
N ARG A 18 6.64 11.35 11.94
CA ARG A 18 7.24 12.66 11.72
C ARG A 18 7.95 13.19 12.97
N GLU A 19 7.30 13.02 14.13
CA GLU A 19 7.90 13.43 15.41
C GLU A 19 9.07 12.52 15.80
N VAL A 20 8.91 11.22 15.56
CA VAL A 20 9.96 10.23 15.84
C VAL A 20 11.19 10.50 14.97
N LEU A 21 11.01 10.71 13.67
CA LEU A 21 12.10 11.00 12.74
C LEU A 21 12.86 12.27 13.15
N ARG A 22 12.18 13.35 13.50
CA ARG A 22 12.81 14.59 13.99
C ARG A 22 13.68 14.39 15.22
N GLY A 23 13.34 13.39 16.05
CA GLY A 23 14.12 13.02 17.22
C GLY A 23 15.37 12.19 16.93
N LEU A 24 15.55 11.70 15.71
CA LEU A 24 16.73 10.93 15.32
C LEU A 24 17.85 11.85 14.81
N PRO A 25 19.12 11.52 15.10
CA PRO A 25 20.25 12.30 14.57
C PRO A 25 20.35 12.22 13.04
N ASP A 26 20.93 13.25 12.43
CA ASP A 26 21.30 13.23 11.02
C ASP A 26 22.29 12.11 10.72
N ASN A 27 22.19 11.51 9.55
CA ASN A 27 23.13 10.49 9.07
C ASN A 27 23.31 9.29 10.05
N SER A 28 22.23 8.88 10.73
CA SER A 28 22.28 7.84 11.77
C SER A 28 21.72 6.49 11.31
N VAL A 29 20.99 6.46 10.18
CA VAL A 29 20.26 5.30 9.69
C VAL A 29 20.88 4.79 8.39
N ASP A 30 21.07 3.49 8.26
CA ASP A 30 21.68 2.88 7.06
C ASP A 30 20.67 2.69 5.93
N SER A 31 19.40 2.40 6.27
CA SER A 31 18.32 2.24 5.30
C SER A 31 16.95 2.51 5.93
N VAL A 32 15.99 2.91 5.11
CA VAL A 32 14.58 3.03 5.48
C VAL A 32 13.78 2.01 4.68
N VAL A 33 12.97 1.19 5.37
CA VAL A 33 12.03 0.27 4.73
C VAL A 33 10.66 0.55 5.32
N THR A 34 9.68 0.84 4.46
CA THR A 34 8.35 1.27 4.90
C THR A 34 7.24 0.79 3.98
N ASP A 35 6.08 0.53 4.56
CA ASP A 35 4.82 0.25 3.85
C ASP A 35 3.81 1.36 4.22
N PRO A 36 3.91 2.53 3.57
CA PRO A 36 3.03 3.66 3.87
C PRO A 36 1.62 3.40 3.37
N PRO A 37 0.60 4.15 3.84
CA PRO A 37 -0.74 4.09 3.28
C PRO A 37 -0.72 4.28 1.76
N TYR A 38 -1.52 3.48 1.02
CA TYR A 38 -1.54 3.55 -0.45
C TYR A 38 -2.44 4.65 -1.00
N GLU A 39 -3.09 5.40 -0.11
CA GLU A 39 -4.00 6.51 -0.44
C GLU A 39 -5.12 6.10 -1.43
N LEU A 40 -5.63 4.90 -1.26
CA LEU A 40 -6.72 4.33 -2.07
C LEU A 40 -8.10 4.53 -1.42
N GLY A 41 -8.15 5.05 -0.19
CA GLY A 41 -9.36 5.13 0.61
C GLY A 41 -9.92 3.75 0.94
N PHE A 42 -9.05 2.79 1.29
CA PHE A 42 -9.41 1.40 1.50
C PHE A 42 -10.56 1.26 2.52
N MET A 43 -11.68 0.70 2.08
CA MET A 43 -12.90 0.52 2.87
C MET A 43 -13.41 1.80 3.56
N GLY A 44 -13.12 2.99 3.01
CA GLY A 44 -13.47 4.27 3.58
C GLY A 44 -12.72 4.61 4.88
N LYS A 45 -11.60 3.96 5.15
CA LYS A 45 -10.78 4.19 6.33
C LYS A 45 -9.93 5.45 6.16
N SER A 46 -9.99 6.32 7.15
CA SER A 46 -9.29 7.61 7.13
C SER A 46 -7.76 7.48 7.10
N TRP A 47 -7.21 6.41 7.68
CA TRP A 47 -5.77 6.19 7.68
C TRP A 47 -5.18 5.96 6.28
N ASP A 48 -5.97 5.41 5.32
CA ASP A 48 -5.56 5.18 3.94
C ASP A 48 -5.97 6.33 2.99
N SER A 49 -6.18 7.50 3.53
CA SER A 49 -6.44 8.75 2.82
C SER A 49 -5.94 9.96 3.60
N SER A 50 -4.86 9.74 4.34
CA SER A 50 -4.22 10.77 5.17
C SER A 50 -3.34 11.73 4.37
N GLY A 51 -2.93 11.35 3.18
CA GLY A 51 -1.98 12.08 2.34
C GLY A 51 -0.51 11.91 2.76
N ILE A 52 -0.25 11.20 3.86
CA ILE A 52 1.10 11.10 4.44
C ILE A 52 2.14 10.50 3.48
N ALA A 53 1.71 9.56 2.60
CA ALA A 53 2.60 8.95 1.62
C ALA A 53 3.09 9.95 0.55
N TYR A 54 2.38 11.08 0.39
CA TYR A 54 2.70 12.14 -0.59
C TYR A 54 3.23 13.41 0.09
N ASP A 55 3.38 13.38 1.41
CA ASP A 55 3.93 14.50 2.18
C ASP A 55 5.46 14.50 2.03
N VAL A 56 5.97 15.41 1.21
CA VAL A 56 7.40 15.57 0.92
C VAL A 56 8.21 15.73 2.20
N THR A 57 7.66 16.40 3.23
CA THR A 57 8.37 16.64 4.49
C THR A 57 8.71 15.37 5.26
N VAL A 58 7.92 14.31 5.10
CA VAL A 58 8.22 12.97 5.68
C VAL A 58 9.46 12.38 5.01
N TRP A 59 9.54 12.51 3.69
CA TRP A 59 10.66 11.98 2.91
C TRP A 59 11.93 12.80 3.08
N GLU A 60 11.82 14.12 3.26
CA GLU A 60 12.93 14.99 3.63
C GLU A 60 13.54 14.57 4.97
N GLU A 61 12.71 14.26 5.97
CA GLU A 61 13.19 13.73 7.25
C GLU A 61 13.83 12.33 7.10
N CYS A 62 13.28 11.47 6.24
CA CYS A 62 13.92 10.20 5.89
C CYS A 62 15.31 10.42 5.27
N LEU A 63 15.43 11.39 4.36
CA LEU A 63 16.70 11.74 3.72
C LEU A 63 17.71 12.28 4.74
N ARG A 64 17.27 13.16 5.64
CA ARG A 64 18.11 13.74 6.69
C ARG A 64 18.73 12.69 7.60
N VAL A 65 17.93 11.71 8.04
CA VAL A 65 18.42 10.68 8.96
C VAL A 65 19.24 9.59 8.28
N LEU A 66 19.11 9.41 6.97
CA LEU A 66 19.89 8.45 6.21
C LEU A 66 21.35 8.87 6.10
N LYS A 67 22.24 7.92 6.25
CA LYS A 67 23.66 8.10 5.92
C LYS A 67 23.84 8.33 4.43
N PRO A 68 24.89 9.04 4.01
CA PRO A 68 25.26 9.14 2.60
C PRO A 68 25.37 7.74 1.96
N GLY A 69 24.69 7.54 0.83
CA GLY A 69 24.62 6.25 0.16
C GLY A 69 23.57 5.30 0.73
N GLY A 70 22.82 5.70 1.74
CA GLY A 70 21.68 4.95 2.28
C GLY A 70 20.52 4.82 1.28
N HIS A 71 19.68 3.80 1.44
CA HIS A 71 18.59 3.51 0.52
C HIS A 71 17.23 3.55 1.23
N VAL A 72 16.22 3.99 0.48
CA VAL A 72 14.80 3.87 0.85
C VAL A 72 14.15 2.79 0.01
N LEU A 73 13.43 1.88 0.65
CA LEU A 73 12.53 0.93 0.01
C LEU A 73 11.11 1.22 0.54
N ALA A 74 10.26 1.75 -0.31
CA ALA A 74 8.88 2.07 0.03
C ALA A 74 7.91 1.25 -0.81
N PHE A 75 6.99 0.53 -0.14
CA PHE A 75 5.91 -0.13 -0.84
C PHE A 75 4.90 0.88 -1.36
N GLY A 76 4.31 0.58 -2.51
CA GLY A 76 3.29 1.42 -3.11
C GLY A 76 2.25 0.61 -3.86
N GLY A 77 1.02 1.11 -3.89
CA GLY A 77 -0.07 0.49 -4.66
C GLY A 77 0.13 0.70 -6.16
N SER A 78 -0.21 -0.31 -6.98
CA SER A 78 -0.07 -0.25 -8.45
C SER A 78 -0.79 0.94 -9.10
N ARG A 79 -1.75 1.56 -8.42
CA ARG A 79 -2.50 2.73 -8.94
C ARG A 79 -1.92 4.06 -8.49
N THR A 80 -1.13 4.09 -7.43
CA THR A 80 -0.72 5.31 -6.71
C THR A 80 0.78 5.44 -6.52
N PHE A 81 1.57 4.38 -6.79
CA PHE A 81 3.03 4.39 -6.58
C PHE A 81 3.76 5.54 -7.30
N HIS A 82 3.25 5.98 -8.45
CA HIS A 82 3.83 7.10 -9.20
C HIS A 82 3.81 8.40 -8.40
N ARG A 83 2.76 8.65 -7.59
CA ARG A 83 2.67 9.84 -6.72
C ARG A 83 3.66 9.75 -5.56
N LEU A 84 3.80 8.54 -5.00
CA LEU A 84 4.80 8.26 -3.99
C LEU A 84 6.21 8.51 -4.52
N ALA A 85 6.51 8.02 -5.73
CA ALA A 85 7.81 8.22 -6.37
C ALA A 85 8.11 9.71 -6.56
N VAL A 86 7.13 10.50 -7.03
CA VAL A 86 7.28 11.96 -7.17
C VAL A 86 7.58 12.61 -5.81
N ALA A 87 6.84 12.27 -4.75
CA ALA A 87 7.09 12.85 -3.43
C ALA A 87 8.48 12.50 -2.87
N VAL A 88 8.95 11.29 -3.12
CA VAL A 88 10.30 10.84 -2.74
C VAL A 88 11.36 11.58 -3.54
N GLU A 89 11.15 11.77 -4.84
CA GLU A 89 12.07 12.52 -5.72
C GLU A 89 12.10 14.02 -5.34
N ASP A 90 10.95 14.64 -5.07
CA ASP A 90 10.83 16.03 -4.63
C ASP A 90 11.53 16.27 -3.29
N ALA A 91 11.64 15.27 -2.43
CA ALA A 91 12.40 15.32 -1.18
C ALA A 91 13.92 15.24 -1.38
N GLY A 92 14.40 15.05 -2.61
CA GLY A 92 15.82 15.01 -2.96
C GLY A 92 16.43 13.63 -3.13
N PHE A 93 15.63 12.57 -3.15
CA PHE A 93 16.11 11.23 -3.49
C PHE A 93 16.26 11.03 -5.00
N GLU A 94 17.16 10.16 -5.38
CA GLU A 94 17.26 9.66 -6.74
C GLU A 94 16.50 8.34 -6.86
N ILE A 95 15.49 8.29 -7.73
CA ILE A 95 14.77 7.03 -8.01
C ILE A 95 15.67 6.11 -8.82
N ARG A 96 16.00 4.95 -8.24
CA ARG A 96 16.92 3.97 -8.86
C ARG A 96 16.16 2.94 -9.68
N ASP A 97 15.12 2.34 -9.10
CA ASP A 97 14.40 1.25 -9.75
C ASP A 97 13.01 1.03 -9.11
N THR A 98 12.20 0.23 -9.79
CA THR A 98 10.91 -0.26 -9.29
C THR A 98 10.94 -1.77 -9.21
N ILE A 99 10.82 -2.30 -7.99
CA ILE A 99 10.82 -3.74 -7.72
C ILE A 99 9.37 -4.23 -7.63
N ALA A 100 9.01 -5.23 -8.44
CA ALA A 100 7.68 -5.82 -8.39
C ALA A 100 7.60 -6.91 -7.30
N TRP A 101 6.73 -6.71 -6.32
CA TRP A 101 6.36 -7.76 -5.36
C TRP A 101 5.17 -8.54 -5.91
N ILE A 102 5.41 -9.79 -6.31
CA ILE A 102 4.40 -10.67 -6.92
C ILE A 102 3.89 -11.65 -5.85
N SER A 103 2.57 -11.65 -5.64
CA SER A 103 1.91 -12.56 -4.70
C SER A 103 0.65 -13.17 -5.31
N SER A 104 0.44 -14.48 -5.10
CA SER A 104 -0.78 -15.19 -5.51
C SER A 104 -1.97 -14.98 -4.56
N LYS A 105 -1.75 -14.36 -3.40
CA LYS A 105 -2.77 -14.19 -2.34
C LYS A 105 -3.38 -12.78 -2.28
N THR A 106 -3.16 -11.97 -3.28
CA THR A 106 -3.72 -10.61 -3.33
C THR A 106 -5.15 -10.60 -3.82
N PHE A 107 -5.95 -9.64 -3.34
CA PHE A 107 -7.29 -9.41 -3.88
C PHE A 107 -7.20 -9.01 -5.36
N PRO A 108 -8.04 -9.59 -6.24
CA PRO A 108 -8.06 -9.21 -7.64
C PRO A 108 -8.41 -7.72 -7.78
N LYS A 109 -7.59 -6.98 -8.51
CA LYS A 109 -7.82 -5.56 -8.83
C LYS A 109 -8.79 -5.38 -10.01
N SER A 110 -9.30 -6.49 -10.57
CA SER A 110 -10.23 -6.48 -11.68
C SER A 110 -11.61 -5.94 -11.28
N HIS A 111 -12.17 -5.11 -12.13
CA HIS A 111 -13.51 -4.58 -11.98
C HIS A 111 -14.50 -5.51 -12.70
N ASN A 112 -15.55 -5.94 -12.00
CA ASN A 112 -16.63 -6.71 -12.65
C ASN A 112 -17.52 -5.73 -13.42
N ILE A 113 -17.31 -5.66 -14.73
CA ILE A 113 -17.99 -4.73 -15.62
C ILE A 113 -19.49 -4.96 -15.63
N ALA A 114 -19.94 -6.23 -15.66
CA ALA A 114 -21.37 -6.56 -15.64
C ALA A 114 -22.04 -5.98 -14.38
N LYS A 115 -21.48 -6.26 -13.19
CA LYS A 115 -22.00 -5.68 -11.94
C LYS A 115 -21.99 -4.14 -11.92
N ALA A 116 -21.04 -3.52 -12.58
CA ALA A 116 -20.96 -2.06 -12.65
C ALA A 116 -22.06 -1.49 -13.55
N ILE A 117 -22.33 -2.14 -14.68
CA ILE A 117 -23.42 -1.76 -15.61
C ILE A 117 -24.77 -1.92 -14.89
N ASP A 118 -25.00 -3.07 -14.27
CA ASP A 118 -26.24 -3.35 -13.53
C ASP A 118 -26.49 -2.31 -12.44
N LYS A 119 -25.47 -2.01 -11.66
CA LYS A 119 -25.54 -0.99 -10.60
C LYS A 119 -25.87 0.39 -11.17
N ARG A 120 -25.29 0.75 -12.30
CA ARG A 120 -25.53 2.04 -12.96
C ARG A 120 -26.94 2.12 -13.56
N ALA A 121 -27.45 1.01 -14.07
CA ALA A 121 -28.81 0.88 -14.59
C ALA A 121 -29.88 0.74 -13.50
N GLY A 122 -29.51 0.67 -12.22
CA GLY A 122 -30.45 0.40 -11.12
C GLY A 122 -31.00 -1.01 -11.13
N ALA A 123 -30.43 -1.92 -11.92
CA ALA A 123 -30.89 -3.29 -12.03
C ALA A 123 -30.45 -4.15 -10.83
N THR A 124 -31.37 -4.82 -10.19
CA THR A 124 -31.11 -5.84 -9.17
C THR A 124 -30.98 -7.20 -9.85
N VAL A 125 -29.75 -7.65 -10.08
CA VAL A 125 -29.50 -9.01 -10.59
C VAL A 125 -29.73 -10.01 -9.45
N LYS A 126 -30.74 -10.87 -9.58
CA LYS A 126 -30.85 -12.06 -8.75
C LYS A 126 -29.76 -13.04 -9.20
N VAL A 127 -28.68 -13.14 -8.46
CA VAL A 127 -27.66 -14.17 -8.70
C VAL A 127 -28.29 -15.51 -8.37
N GLY A 128 -28.46 -16.39 -9.38
CA GLY A 128 -28.86 -17.78 -9.18
C GLY A 128 -27.87 -18.52 -8.27
N LYS A 129 -28.28 -19.66 -7.71
CA LYS A 129 -27.37 -20.48 -6.89
C LYS A 129 -26.15 -20.89 -7.70
N ALA A 130 -24.97 -20.59 -7.15
CA ALA A 130 -23.71 -20.98 -7.77
C ALA A 130 -23.63 -22.50 -7.95
N PHE A 131 -23.25 -22.93 -9.14
CA PHE A 131 -23.02 -24.33 -9.45
C PHE A 131 -21.61 -24.72 -8.97
N LYS A 132 -21.53 -25.67 -8.05
CA LYS A 132 -20.25 -26.23 -7.62
C LYS A 132 -19.81 -27.31 -8.61
N VAL A 133 -18.79 -27.03 -9.40
CA VAL A 133 -18.16 -28.09 -10.20
C VAL A 133 -17.17 -28.82 -9.28
N ALA A 134 -17.46 -30.13 -9.07
CA ALA A 134 -16.53 -31.01 -8.37
C ALA A 134 -15.38 -31.36 -9.33
N GLY A 135 -14.22 -30.79 -9.12
CA GLY A 135 -13.00 -31.07 -9.87
C GLY A 135 -11.84 -30.27 -9.31
N ASP A 136 -10.65 -30.79 -9.47
CA ASP A 136 -9.38 -30.41 -8.83
C ASP A 136 -8.82 -29.00 -9.22
N TYR A 137 -9.62 -28.13 -9.77
CA TYR A 137 -9.32 -26.75 -10.10
C TYR A 137 -10.11 -25.83 -9.17
N GLY A 138 -9.63 -25.66 -7.96
CA GLY A 138 -10.13 -24.77 -6.90
C GLY A 138 -11.40 -23.98 -7.23
N ASN A 139 -12.43 -24.15 -6.46
CA ASN A 139 -13.74 -23.44 -6.38
C ASN A 139 -13.98 -22.33 -7.42
N ARG A 140 -14.20 -22.66 -8.67
CA ARG A 140 -14.80 -21.73 -9.64
C ARG A 140 -16.31 -21.91 -9.60
N GLU A 141 -17.01 -20.94 -9.07
CA GLU A 141 -18.45 -20.85 -9.21
C GLU A 141 -18.78 -20.44 -10.67
N LEU A 142 -19.32 -21.37 -11.45
CA LEU A 142 -19.84 -21.05 -12.78
C LEU A 142 -21.29 -20.57 -12.65
N ARG A 143 -21.63 -19.53 -13.38
CA ARG A 143 -23.01 -19.05 -13.50
C ARG A 143 -23.80 -20.02 -14.37
N ASP A 144 -25.06 -20.19 -14.01
CA ASP A 144 -26.04 -20.94 -14.82
C ASP A 144 -26.15 -20.32 -16.23
N PRO A 145 -25.89 -21.09 -17.29
CA PRO A 145 -25.96 -20.58 -18.67
C PRO A 145 -27.39 -20.23 -19.13
N GLU A 146 -28.43 -20.63 -18.40
CA GLU A 146 -29.83 -20.31 -18.76
C GLU A 146 -30.31 -18.92 -18.33
N LEU A 147 -29.39 -18.08 -17.81
CA LEU A 147 -29.69 -16.72 -17.34
C LEU A 147 -29.18 -15.62 -18.29
N PHE A 148 -28.93 -15.96 -19.57
CA PHE A 148 -28.63 -14.99 -20.63
C PHE A 148 -29.77 -14.92 -21.65
#